data_0b0725c97bf2cc674be8166b7a21c2fe
#
_entry.id   0b0725c97bf2cc674be8166b7a21c2fe
#
_cell.length_a   1.000
_cell.length_b   1.000
_cell.length_c   1.000
_cell.angle_alpha   90.00
_cell.angle_beta   90.00
_cell.angle_gamma   90.00
#
_symmetry.space_group_name_H-M   'P 1'
#
loop_
_entity.id
_entity.type
_entity.pdbx_description
1 polymer ?
#
loop_
_entity_poly.entity_id
_entity_poly.type
_entity_poly.pdbx_seq_one_letter_code
_entity_poly.pdbx_strand_id
1 'polypeptide(L)'
;MGKIPASQKVIRVGVCGTGPFSFYSTFNTVINNTFREYNNLNMRVTHIWGDDYRKNYRGSPEYVKKMLDFWNSDRYSPQGIAKLCGIPNVCKDFHEMADEVDAAMIMDYDRAYELAEPFLRRGLPIFICSPVAVSVPECERILDLAEKNGAAVHTGAYSQSLYENRLRCDFVKRENVAAFFAHTSFAFYTSYAPDGLDPVYWLIGPGARKVALHGWNGSKGYDPTGIPVSRIHIEYEPRGDKPPIQGSLTLGGNERASEWYKVYYHDNTVMGGITQTNWGKCELTCRDFIMDIQQVFITNKPIETRADILGKLRVLIAAYKSANEDGRSVSVDEVGDYRMPTVRIEKWNEIPG
;
A
#
# COMPACT_ATOMS: atom_id res chain seq x y z
N MET A 1 18.72 12.32 -17.79
CA MET A 1 17.81 11.17 -17.95
C MET A 1 18.03 10.58 -19.32
N GLY A 2 18.57 9.35 -19.41
CA GLY A 2 18.81 8.67 -20.68
C GLY A 2 17.47 8.29 -21.32
N LYS A 3 17.32 8.51 -22.61
CA LYS A 3 16.19 7.99 -23.40
C LYS A 3 16.25 6.47 -23.37
N ILE A 4 15.14 5.82 -23.05
CA ILE A 4 15.01 4.35 -23.18
C ILE A 4 15.26 4.02 -24.65
N PRO A 5 16.18 3.08 -24.97
CA PRO A 5 16.43 2.70 -26.35
C PRO A 5 15.14 2.22 -27.01
N ALA A 6 14.91 2.63 -28.25
CA ALA A 6 13.70 2.28 -29.03
C ALA A 6 13.50 0.75 -29.23
N SER A 7 14.47 -0.06 -28.85
CA SER A 7 14.48 -1.53 -28.99
C SER A 7 13.96 -2.29 -27.77
N GLN A 8 13.65 -1.63 -26.64
CA GLN A 8 13.13 -2.35 -25.47
C GLN A 8 11.63 -2.64 -25.64
N LYS A 9 11.29 -3.93 -25.54
CA LYS A 9 9.89 -4.40 -25.52
C LYS A 9 9.12 -3.69 -24.40
N VAL A 10 7.99 -3.10 -24.73
CA VAL A 10 7.07 -2.53 -23.72
C VAL A 10 6.50 -3.64 -22.86
N ILE A 11 6.63 -3.52 -21.54
CA ILE A 11 6.09 -4.47 -20.57
C ILE A 11 4.57 -4.35 -20.56
N ARG A 12 3.91 -5.47 -20.80
CA ARG A 12 2.44 -5.58 -20.71
C ARG A 12 2.06 -5.87 -19.26
N VAL A 13 1.26 -5.00 -18.68
CA VAL A 13 0.86 -5.10 -17.27
C VAL A 13 -0.61 -5.48 -17.19
N GLY A 14 -0.91 -6.51 -16.39
CA GLY A 14 -2.27 -6.84 -15.97
C GLY A 14 -2.61 -6.19 -14.64
N VAL A 15 -3.85 -5.73 -14.50
CA VAL A 15 -4.36 -5.20 -13.23
C VAL A 15 -5.47 -6.08 -12.71
N CYS A 16 -5.32 -6.60 -11.50
CA CYS A 16 -6.32 -7.39 -10.78
C CYS A 16 -6.95 -6.60 -9.65
N GLY A 17 -8.25 -6.46 -9.72
CA GLY A 17 -9.05 -5.75 -8.74
C GLY A 17 -9.47 -4.34 -9.21
N THR A 18 -10.63 -3.91 -8.78
CA THR A 18 -11.23 -2.59 -9.04
C THR A 18 -11.67 -1.95 -7.74
N GLY A 19 -10.84 -2.02 -6.68
CA GLY A 19 -11.15 -1.60 -5.31
C GLY A 19 -11.93 -0.29 -5.18
N PRO A 20 -12.61 -0.08 -4.05
CA PRO A 20 -13.55 1.02 -3.88
C PRO A 20 -12.88 2.39 -3.88
N PHE A 21 -11.59 2.44 -3.62
CA PHE A 21 -10.88 3.70 -3.53
C PHE A 21 -10.04 3.90 -4.78
N SER A 22 -10.33 4.96 -5.48
CA SER A 22 -9.91 5.42 -6.80
C SER A 22 -8.40 5.47 -7.10
N PHE A 23 -7.56 4.87 -6.28
CA PHE A 23 -6.14 4.69 -6.59
C PHE A 23 -5.91 4.07 -7.96
N TYR A 24 -6.80 3.16 -8.36
CA TYR A 24 -6.78 2.50 -9.64
C TYR A 24 -6.88 3.42 -10.82
N SER A 25 -7.88 4.27 -10.81
CA SER A 25 -8.04 5.23 -11.90
C SER A 25 -6.81 6.13 -11.98
N THR A 26 -6.23 6.47 -10.85
CA THR A 26 -5.01 7.28 -10.79
C THR A 26 -3.81 6.53 -11.31
N PHE A 27 -3.53 5.31 -10.82
CA PHE A 27 -2.42 4.51 -11.31
C PHE A 27 -2.57 4.14 -12.78
N ASN A 28 -3.75 3.71 -13.19
CA ASN A 28 -3.99 3.38 -14.58
C ASN A 28 -3.93 4.62 -15.48
N THR A 29 -4.48 5.75 -15.04
CA THR A 29 -4.39 7.02 -15.76
C THR A 29 -2.95 7.48 -15.87
N VAL A 30 -2.20 7.40 -14.78
CA VAL A 30 -0.79 7.78 -14.73
C VAL A 30 0.04 6.90 -15.68
N ILE A 31 -0.16 5.58 -15.67
CA ILE A 31 0.61 4.67 -16.53
C ILE A 31 0.22 4.82 -18.01
N ASN A 32 -1.06 4.92 -18.33
CA ASN A 32 -1.52 4.87 -19.72
C ASN A 32 -1.66 6.22 -20.42
N ASN A 33 -1.88 7.31 -19.69
CA ASN A 33 -2.13 8.62 -20.28
C ASN A 33 -0.93 9.57 -20.19
N THR A 34 -0.85 10.33 -19.10
CA THR A 34 0.09 11.45 -19.00
C THR A 34 1.52 11.01 -18.71
N PHE A 35 1.68 9.98 -17.88
CA PHE A 35 2.98 9.62 -17.34
C PHE A 35 3.89 8.89 -18.32
N ARG A 36 3.32 8.08 -19.18
CA ARG A 36 4.11 7.33 -20.16
C ARG A 36 4.89 8.24 -21.08
N GLU A 37 4.28 9.31 -21.53
CA GLU A 37 4.92 10.26 -22.46
C GLU A 37 5.94 11.15 -21.76
N TYR A 38 5.60 11.66 -20.58
CA TYR A 38 6.48 12.55 -19.82
C TYR A 38 7.67 11.87 -19.15
N ASN A 39 7.54 10.61 -18.75
CA ASN A 39 8.54 9.93 -17.94
C ASN A 39 9.22 8.75 -18.65
N ASN A 40 8.99 8.56 -19.94
CA ASN A 40 9.54 7.47 -20.74
C ASN A 40 9.28 6.08 -20.11
N LEU A 41 8.06 5.85 -19.61
CA LEU A 41 7.69 4.57 -19.05
C LEU A 41 7.72 3.47 -20.13
N ASN A 42 8.46 2.41 -19.85
CA ASN A 42 8.54 1.23 -20.72
C ASN A 42 7.54 0.14 -20.30
N MET A 43 6.41 0.52 -19.76
CA MET A 43 5.32 -0.37 -19.41
C MET A 43 3.97 0.24 -19.76
N ARG A 44 2.99 -0.62 -19.97
CA ARG A 44 1.63 -0.24 -20.26
C ARG A 44 0.67 -1.23 -19.63
N VAL A 45 -0.39 -0.71 -18.99
CA VAL A 45 -1.52 -1.55 -18.57
C VAL A 45 -2.29 -1.97 -19.83
N THR A 46 -2.30 -3.25 -20.10
CA THR A 46 -2.94 -3.83 -21.30
C THR A 46 -4.16 -4.67 -20.97
N HIS A 47 -4.27 -5.14 -19.74
CA HIS A 47 -5.33 -6.01 -19.28
C HIS A 47 -5.84 -5.55 -17.90
N ILE A 48 -7.13 -5.68 -17.70
CA ILE A 48 -7.78 -5.43 -16.41
C ILE A 48 -8.81 -6.52 -16.12
N TRP A 49 -8.83 -6.97 -14.89
CA TRP A 49 -9.85 -7.84 -14.32
C TRP A 49 -10.30 -7.30 -12.97
N GLY A 50 -11.56 -7.49 -12.62
CA GLY A 50 -12.08 -7.15 -11.30
C GLY A 50 -13.58 -7.23 -11.23
N ASP A 51 -14.10 -7.12 -10.02
CA ASP A 51 -15.52 -7.08 -9.74
C ASP A 51 -16.11 -5.70 -10.04
N ASP A 52 -17.38 -5.66 -10.37
CA ASP A 52 -18.12 -4.40 -10.42
C ASP A 52 -18.57 -4.01 -8.99
N TYR A 53 -17.81 -3.17 -8.35
CA TYR A 53 -18.08 -2.74 -6.97
C TYR A 53 -19.46 -2.10 -6.78
N ARG A 54 -20.06 -1.54 -7.81
CA ARG A 54 -21.42 -0.99 -7.74
C ARG A 54 -22.46 -2.06 -7.38
N LYS A 55 -22.19 -3.31 -7.75
CA LYS A 55 -23.09 -4.45 -7.48
C LYS A 55 -22.94 -4.96 -6.05
N ASN A 56 -21.78 -4.79 -5.47
CA ASN A 56 -21.42 -5.31 -4.15
C ASN A 56 -21.75 -4.34 -3.01
N TYR A 57 -22.10 -3.09 -3.35
CA TYR A 57 -22.46 -2.04 -2.39
C TYR A 57 -23.94 -2.09 -1.91
N ARG A 58 -24.65 -3.17 -2.10
CA ARG A 58 -26.01 -3.33 -1.60
C ARG A 58 -26.02 -3.33 -0.08
N GLY A 59 -26.61 -2.29 0.51
CA GLY A 59 -26.70 -2.12 1.96
C GLY A 59 -25.60 -1.28 2.58
N SER A 60 -24.75 -0.64 1.76
CA SER A 60 -23.69 0.25 2.20
C SER A 60 -24.27 1.49 2.94
N PRO A 61 -23.53 2.06 3.90
CA PRO A 61 -23.88 3.32 4.52
C PRO A 61 -24.17 4.42 3.49
N GLU A 62 -25.08 5.32 3.81
CA GLU A 62 -25.46 6.45 2.93
C GLU A 62 -24.26 7.26 2.43
N TYR A 63 -23.21 7.33 3.24
CA TYR A 63 -21.95 7.99 2.89
C TYR A 63 -21.24 7.31 1.72
N VAL A 64 -21.13 5.97 1.73
CA VAL A 64 -20.49 5.23 0.63
C VAL A 64 -21.27 5.44 -0.66
N LYS A 65 -22.59 5.49 -0.57
CA LYS A 65 -23.45 5.84 -1.71
C LYS A 65 -23.13 7.25 -2.23
N LYS A 66 -23.02 8.25 -1.35
CA LYS A 66 -22.62 9.62 -1.75
C LYS A 66 -21.25 9.67 -2.40
N MET A 67 -20.29 8.90 -1.88
CA MET A 67 -18.94 8.82 -2.48
C MET A 67 -19.01 8.19 -3.88
N LEU A 68 -19.76 7.12 -4.05
CA LEU A 68 -19.97 6.49 -5.36
C LEU A 68 -20.62 7.43 -6.36
N ASP A 69 -21.61 8.18 -5.93
CA ASP A 69 -22.30 9.18 -6.76
C ASP A 69 -21.37 10.36 -7.12
N PHE A 70 -20.53 10.80 -6.17
CA PHE A 70 -19.60 11.90 -6.36
C PHE A 70 -18.43 11.55 -7.30
N TRP A 71 -17.88 10.32 -7.22
CA TRP A 71 -16.69 9.92 -7.96
C TRP A 71 -16.96 9.41 -9.38
N ASN A 72 -18.15 9.51 -9.87
CA ASN A 72 -18.60 9.00 -11.19
C ASN A 72 -18.61 7.46 -11.28
N SER A 73 -19.78 6.90 -11.46
CA SER A 73 -20.07 5.46 -11.42
C SER A 73 -19.20 4.57 -12.33
N ASP A 74 -18.66 5.12 -13.41
CA ASP A 74 -17.84 4.36 -14.37
C ASP A 74 -16.46 3.95 -13.82
N ARG A 75 -15.97 4.61 -12.77
CA ARG A 75 -14.66 4.30 -12.14
C ARG A 75 -14.66 3.02 -11.30
N TYR A 76 -15.79 2.39 -11.11
CA TYR A 76 -15.95 1.23 -10.23
C TYR A 76 -16.19 -0.09 -10.96
N SER A 77 -16.10 -0.08 -12.27
CA SER A 77 -16.17 -1.29 -13.09
C SER A 77 -14.91 -1.46 -13.93
N PRO A 78 -14.50 -2.70 -14.21
CA PRO A 78 -13.37 -2.94 -15.11
C PRO A 78 -13.56 -2.28 -16.47
N GLN A 79 -14.78 -2.31 -17.01
CA GLN A 79 -15.14 -1.69 -18.28
C GLN A 79 -15.00 -0.17 -18.25
N GLY A 80 -15.48 0.46 -17.18
CA GLY A 80 -15.39 1.90 -17.00
C GLY A 80 -13.93 2.36 -16.83
N ILE A 81 -13.15 1.67 -16.01
CA ILE A 81 -11.72 1.94 -15.84
C ILE A 81 -10.98 1.74 -17.16
N ALA A 82 -11.24 0.64 -17.87
CA ALA A 82 -10.62 0.36 -19.15
C ALA A 82 -10.89 1.50 -20.17
N LYS A 83 -12.12 1.95 -20.24
CA LYS A 83 -12.51 3.10 -21.10
C LYS A 83 -11.80 4.39 -20.70
N LEU A 84 -11.77 4.72 -19.41
CA LEU A 84 -11.15 5.94 -18.90
C LEU A 84 -9.63 5.96 -19.10
N CYS A 85 -8.97 4.81 -18.91
CA CYS A 85 -7.52 4.69 -18.94
C CYS A 85 -6.95 4.15 -20.26
N GLY A 86 -7.80 3.87 -21.25
CA GLY A 86 -7.37 3.33 -22.55
C GLY A 86 -6.78 1.93 -22.45
N ILE A 87 -7.30 1.08 -21.54
CA ILE A 87 -6.87 -0.32 -21.39
C ILE A 87 -7.61 -1.15 -22.43
N PRO A 88 -6.90 -1.84 -23.34
CA PRO A 88 -7.56 -2.50 -24.48
C PRO A 88 -8.34 -3.75 -24.10
N ASN A 89 -7.96 -4.47 -23.05
CA ASN A 89 -8.54 -5.79 -22.75
C ASN A 89 -9.18 -5.80 -21.36
N VAL A 90 -10.46 -6.13 -21.29
CA VAL A 90 -11.18 -6.43 -20.06
C VAL A 90 -11.35 -7.92 -19.98
N CYS A 91 -10.65 -8.56 -19.05
CA CYS A 91 -10.61 -10.01 -18.91
C CYS A 91 -11.83 -10.53 -18.18
N LYS A 92 -12.27 -11.73 -18.53
CA LYS A 92 -13.30 -12.48 -17.79
C LYS A 92 -12.69 -13.30 -16.67
N ASP A 93 -11.45 -13.74 -16.86
CA ASP A 93 -10.71 -14.57 -15.93
C ASP A 93 -9.27 -14.02 -15.78
N PHE A 94 -8.82 -13.82 -14.54
CA PHE A 94 -7.48 -13.36 -14.26
C PHE A 94 -6.41 -14.46 -14.42
N HIS A 95 -6.81 -15.74 -14.41
CA HIS A 95 -5.89 -16.84 -14.71
C HIS A 95 -5.46 -16.82 -16.18
N GLU A 96 -6.41 -16.59 -17.10
CA GLU A 96 -6.10 -16.43 -18.52
C GLU A 96 -5.23 -15.19 -18.76
N MET A 97 -5.49 -14.10 -18.05
CA MET A 97 -4.70 -12.88 -18.16
C MET A 97 -3.21 -13.13 -17.84
N ALA A 98 -2.90 -14.04 -16.92
CA ALA A 98 -1.52 -14.35 -16.55
C ALA A 98 -0.68 -14.97 -17.70
N ASP A 99 -1.31 -15.47 -18.76
CA ASP A 99 -0.62 -15.96 -19.96
C ASP A 99 -0.34 -14.84 -20.99
N GLU A 100 -1.00 -13.68 -20.84
CA GLU A 100 -0.95 -12.62 -21.84
C GLU A 100 -0.15 -11.39 -21.41
N VAL A 101 0.30 -11.34 -20.14
CA VAL A 101 1.02 -10.19 -19.57
C VAL A 101 2.45 -10.55 -19.19
N ASP A 102 3.27 -9.53 -18.96
CA ASP A 102 4.66 -9.68 -18.55
C ASP A 102 4.85 -9.37 -17.05
N ALA A 103 3.85 -8.71 -16.41
CA ALA A 103 3.83 -8.36 -14.99
C ALA A 103 2.40 -8.09 -14.53
N ALA A 104 2.13 -8.06 -13.22
CA ALA A 104 0.80 -7.76 -12.70
C ALA A 104 0.81 -6.77 -11.52
N MET A 105 -0.27 -6.00 -11.43
CA MET A 105 -0.61 -5.17 -10.28
C MET A 105 -1.84 -5.76 -9.59
N ILE A 106 -1.64 -6.20 -8.34
CA ILE A 106 -2.71 -6.73 -7.50
C ILE A 106 -3.19 -5.60 -6.60
N MET A 107 -4.39 -5.23 -6.83
CA MET A 107 -4.93 -4.04 -6.20
C MET A 107 -6.05 -4.36 -5.18
N ASP A 108 -6.39 -5.57 -4.97
CA ASP A 108 -7.33 -6.05 -3.96
C ASP A 108 -6.56 -6.89 -2.94
N TYR A 109 -6.11 -6.26 -1.86
CA TYR A 109 -5.34 -6.92 -0.81
C TYR A 109 -6.18 -7.87 0.06
N ASP A 110 -7.51 -7.80 0.00
CA ASP A 110 -8.39 -8.75 0.67
C ASP A 110 -8.32 -10.15 0.05
N ARG A 111 -7.91 -10.20 -1.22
CA ARG A 111 -7.73 -11.43 -2.01
C ARG A 111 -6.31 -11.54 -2.56
N ALA A 112 -5.34 -10.95 -1.88
CA ALA A 112 -4.01 -10.78 -2.43
C ALA A 112 -3.38 -12.09 -2.89
N TYR A 113 -3.44 -13.16 -2.08
CA TYR A 113 -2.88 -14.45 -2.46
C TYR A 113 -3.58 -15.07 -3.67
N GLU A 114 -4.92 -15.11 -3.66
CA GLU A 114 -5.72 -15.66 -4.76
C GLU A 114 -5.39 -14.99 -6.09
N LEU A 115 -5.34 -13.66 -6.08
CA LEU A 115 -5.10 -12.87 -7.30
C LEU A 115 -3.63 -12.90 -7.74
N ALA A 116 -2.69 -13.04 -6.81
CA ALA A 116 -1.26 -13.09 -7.11
C ALA A 116 -0.80 -14.46 -7.62
N GLU A 117 -1.44 -15.54 -7.14
CA GLU A 117 -1.02 -16.92 -7.38
C GLU A 117 -0.75 -17.25 -8.85
N PRO A 118 -1.64 -16.98 -9.82
CA PRO A 118 -1.41 -17.38 -11.22
C PRO A 118 -0.20 -16.68 -11.85
N PHE A 119 0.09 -15.45 -11.46
CA PHE A 119 1.26 -14.71 -11.95
C PHE A 119 2.54 -15.22 -11.30
N LEU A 120 2.54 -15.40 -9.98
CA LEU A 120 3.69 -15.91 -9.26
C LEU A 120 4.08 -17.32 -9.69
N ARG A 121 3.11 -18.19 -9.99
CA ARG A 121 3.38 -19.55 -10.53
C ARG A 121 4.11 -19.52 -11.88
N ARG A 122 3.96 -18.43 -12.64
CA ARG A 122 4.64 -18.21 -13.94
C ARG A 122 5.97 -17.45 -13.79
N GLY A 123 6.38 -17.14 -12.56
CA GLY A 123 7.60 -16.37 -12.30
C GLY A 123 7.50 -14.89 -12.71
N LEU A 124 6.29 -14.37 -12.87
CA LEU A 124 6.06 -12.98 -13.25
C LEU A 124 6.19 -12.05 -12.05
N PRO A 125 6.89 -10.92 -12.18
CA PRO A 125 6.97 -9.92 -11.11
C PRO A 125 5.58 -9.29 -10.88
N ILE A 126 5.29 -9.03 -9.62
CA ILE A 126 4.03 -8.41 -9.22
C ILE A 126 4.25 -7.22 -8.29
N PHE A 127 3.32 -6.29 -8.38
CA PHE A 127 3.09 -5.27 -7.37
C PHE A 127 1.79 -5.59 -6.62
N ILE A 128 1.82 -5.51 -5.29
CA ILE A 128 0.62 -5.61 -4.45
C ILE A 128 0.44 -4.28 -3.71
N CYS A 129 -0.74 -3.67 -3.86
CA CYS A 129 -1.08 -2.45 -3.11
C CYS A 129 -0.95 -2.70 -1.60
N SER A 130 -0.41 -1.73 -0.88
CA SER A 130 -0.25 -1.85 0.59
C SER A 130 -1.61 -1.82 1.31
N PRO A 131 -1.77 -2.70 2.30
CA PRO A 131 -0.85 -3.73 2.76
C PRO A 131 -0.77 -4.93 1.81
N VAL A 132 0.36 -5.63 1.81
CA VAL A 132 0.57 -6.79 0.94
C VAL A 132 -0.44 -7.93 1.16
N ALA A 133 -0.98 -8.03 2.35
CA ALA A 133 -2.01 -8.99 2.76
C ALA A 133 -2.67 -8.52 4.05
N VAL A 134 -3.72 -9.17 4.47
CA VAL A 134 -4.43 -8.85 5.74
C VAL A 134 -4.00 -9.75 6.91
N SER A 135 -3.12 -10.72 6.69
CA SER A 135 -2.55 -11.59 7.73
C SER A 135 -1.12 -12.01 7.39
N VAL A 136 -0.33 -12.35 8.42
CA VAL A 136 1.06 -12.81 8.24
C VAL A 136 1.11 -14.11 7.45
N PRO A 137 0.32 -15.16 7.75
CA PRO A 137 0.37 -16.41 6.99
C PRO A 137 0.05 -16.22 5.49
N GLU A 138 -0.86 -15.31 5.14
CA GLU A 138 -1.16 -15.01 3.75
C GLU A 138 0.02 -14.34 3.04
N CYS A 139 0.66 -13.38 3.70
CA CYS A 139 1.86 -12.73 3.20
C CYS A 139 3.01 -13.74 3.00
N GLU A 140 3.25 -14.61 3.98
CA GLU A 140 4.28 -15.65 3.89
C GLU A 140 4.03 -16.57 2.70
N ARG A 141 2.79 -17.02 2.49
CA ARG A 141 2.42 -17.83 1.31
C ARG A 141 2.69 -17.12 -0.01
N ILE A 142 2.44 -15.81 -0.09
CA ILE A 142 2.75 -14.99 -1.28
C ILE A 142 4.25 -14.99 -1.52
N LEU A 143 5.04 -14.67 -0.48
CA LEU A 143 6.50 -14.57 -0.58
C LEU A 143 7.15 -15.92 -0.87
N ASP A 144 6.69 -17.01 -0.22
CA ASP A 144 7.19 -18.38 -0.47
C ASP A 144 6.93 -18.79 -1.93
N LEU A 145 5.75 -18.48 -2.45
CA LEU A 145 5.41 -18.81 -3.83
C LEU A 145 6.25 -17.99 -4.82
N ALA A 146 6.49 -16.72 -4.51
CA ALA A 146 7.34 -15.84 -5.30
C ALA A 146 8.79 -16.36 -5.34
N GLU A 147 9.37 -16.64 -4.18
CA GLU A 147 10.74 -17.17 -4.05
C GLU A 147 10.89 -18.50 -4.78
N LYS A 148 9.92 -19.43 -4.63
CA LYS A 148 9.91 -20.73 -5.30
C LYS A 148 9.95 -20.62 -6.81
N ASN A 149 9.31 -19.61 -7.38
CA ASN A 149 9.19 -19.45 -8.84
C ASN A 149 10.09 -18.33 -9.41
N GLY A 150 10.95 -17.71 -8.59
CA GLY A 150 11.86 -16.65 -9.02
C GLY A 150 11.13 -15.37 -9.43
N ALA A 151 9.96 -15.08 -8.84
CA ALA A 151 9.18 -13.88 -9.08
C ALA A 151 9.52 -12.80 -8.04
N ALA A 152 9.60 -11.55 -8.46
CA ALA A 152 9.72 -10.42 -7.55
C ALA A 152 8.36 -9.96 -7.06
N VAL A 153 8.27 -9.66 -5.75
CA VAL A 153 7.13 -8.99 -5.14
C VAL A 153 7.57 -7.60 -4.71
N HIS A 154 6.82 -6.59 -5.10
CA HIS A 154 6.94 -5.23 -4.59
C HIS A 154 5.62 -4.81 -3.96
N THR A 155 5.69 -4.08 -2.86
CA THR A 155 4.52 -3.56 -2.15
C THR A 155 4.85 -2.19 -1.58
N GLY A 156 3.85 -1.44 -1.20
CA GLY A 156 4.04 -0.17 -0.52
C GLY A 156 3.00 0.87 -0.91
N ALA A 157 3.01 1.97 -0.15
CA ALA A 157 2.28 3.17 -0.46
C ALA A 157 3.11 4.11 -1.34
N TYR A 158 2.44 4.94 -2.13
CA TYR A 158 3.12 5.89 -3.03
C TYR A 158 4.05 6.86 -2.29
N SER A 159 3.74 7.20 -1.05
CA SER A 159 4.54 8.08 -0.19
C SER A 159 5.92 7.52 0.16
N GLN A 160 6.08 6.19 0.11
CA GLN A 160 7.34 5.50 0.39
C GLN A 160 8.44 5.87 -0.62
N SER A 161 8.09 6.05 -1.86
CA SER A 161 9.00 6.20 -2.99
C SER A 161 9.30 7.65 -3.37
N LEU A 162 8.86 8.62 -2.58
CA LEU A 162 9.18 10.01 -2.88
C LEU A 162 10.70 10.22 -2.98
N TYR A 163 11.12 10.86 -4.05
CA TYR A 163 12.54 11.12 -4.35
C TYR A 163 13.31 11.73 -3.17
N GLU A 164 12.67 12.65 -2.45
CA GLU A 164 13.23 13.24 -1.24
C GLU A 164 13.51 12.21 -0.14
N ASN A 165 12.65 11.21 0.00
CA ASN A 165 12.86 10.12 0.97
C ASN A 165 14.04 9.25 0.58
N ARG A 166 14.22 8.97 -0.72
CA ARG A 166 15.37 8.20 -1.22
C ARG A 166 16.69 8.91 -1.01
N LEU A 167 16.78 10.19 -1.35
CA LEU A 167 17.99 10.98 -1.10
C LEU A 167 18.36 10.96 0.39
N ARG A 168 17.35 10.96 1.27
CA ARG A 168 17.58 10.92 2.72
C ARG A 168 18.09 9.56 3.19
N CYS A 169 17.63 8.45 2.59
CA CYS A 169 18.13 7.11 2.92
C CYS A 169 19.63 6.96 2.66
N ASP A 170 20.16 7.62 1.64
CA ASP A 170 21.59 7.58 1.33
C ASP A 170 22.45 8.32 2.36
N PHE A 171 21.88 9.29 3.08
CA PHE A 171 22.57 10.11 4.09
C PHE A 171 22.38 9.64 5.52
N VAL A 172 21.40 8.76 5.76
CA VAL A 172 20.99 8.39 7.11
C VAL A 172 21.26 6.93 7.37
N LYS A 173 22.07 6.71 8.39
CA LYS A 173 22.32 5.36 8.87
C LYS A 173 21.18 4.93 9.79
N ARG A 174 20.51 3.86 9.43
CA ARG A 174 19.39 3.27 10.19
C ARG A 174 19.74 3.02 11.66
N GLU A 175 20.98 2.63 11.93
CA GLU A 175 21.49 2.42 13.30
C GLU A 175 21.57 3.70 14.14
N ASN A 176 21.46 4.88 13.51
CA ASN A 176 21.55 6.16 14.21
C ASN A 176 20.19 6.75 14.61
N VAL A 177 19.09 6.10 14.23
CA VAL A 177 17.72 6.56 14.54
C VAL A 177 17.46 6.44 16.05
N ALA A 178 16.96 7.52 16.65
CA ALA A 178 16.58 7.58 18.07
C ALA A 178 15.07 7.51 18.26
N ALA A 179 14.32 8.26 17.45
CA ALA A 179 12.85 8.28 17.51
C ALA A 179 12.24 8.71 16.19
N PHE A 180 10.94 8.45 16.02
CA PHE A 180 10.19 9.02 14.92
C PHE A 180 8.75 9.37 15.31
N PHE A 181 8.21 10.33 14.55
CA PHE A 181 6.81 10.71 14.60
C PHE A 181 6.28 10.81 13.18
N ALA A 182 5.10 10.25 12.95
CA ALA A 182 4.41 10.36 11.68
C ALA A 182 2.93 10.67 11.88
N HIS A 183 2.31 11.20 10.85
CA HIS A 183 0.88 11.49 10.81
C HIS A 183 0.36 11.13 9.42
N THR A 184 -0.79 10.45 9.40
CA THR A 184 -1.57 10.24 8.18
C THR A 184 -3.02 10.60 8.43
N SER A 185 -3.70 11.04 7.38
CA SER A 185 -5.15 11.16 7.41
C SER A 185 -5.78 9.80 7.62
N PHE A 186 -6.98 9.75 8.18
CA PHE A 186 -7.65 8.51 8.48
C PHE A 186 -9.02 8.46 7.83
N ALA A 187 -9.20 7.47 6.96
CA ALA A 187 -10.51 7.12 6.47
C ALA A 187 -10.83 5.64 6.75
N PHE A 188 -9.84 4.78 6.60
CA PHE A 188 -9.98 3.35 6.82
C PHE A 188 -8.63 2.75 7.24
N TYR A 189 -8.59 2.03 8.37
CA TYR A 189 -7.33 1.58 8.98
C TYR A 189 -6.41 0.85 7.99
N THR A 190 -6.93 -0.19 7.36
CA THR A 190 -6.15 -1.06 6.47
C THR A 190 -5.59 -0.33 5.24
N SER A 191 -6.28 0.72 4.78
CA SER A 191 -5.85 1.49 3.60
C SER A 191 -4.90 2.65 3.95
N TYR A 192 -5.07 3.31 5.09
CA TYR A 192 -4.36 4.56 5.39
C TYR A 192 -3.25 4.43 6.42
N ALA A 193 -3.32 3.44 7.33
CA ALA A 193 -2.21 3.21 8.25
C ALA A 193 -0.89 2.87 7.52
N PRO A 194 -0.89 2.09 6.42
CA PRO A 194 0.29 1.90 5.60
C PRO A 194 0.87 3.19 5.04
N ASP A 195 0.05 4.13 4.58
CA ASP A 195 0.50 5.40 3.99
C ASP A 195 1.35 6.23 4.97
N GLY A 196 1.02 6.18 6.25
CA GLY A 196 1.82 6.83 7.29
C GLY A 196 3.02 6.01 7.75
N LEU A 197 2.95 4.68 7.71
CA LEU A 197 4.01 3.80 8.17
C LEU A 197 5.12 3.61 7.12
N ASP A 198 4.76 3.39 5.86
CA ASP A 198 5.70 3.03 4.80
C ASP A 198 6.85 4.03 4.63
N PRO A 199 6.63 5.36 4.57
CA PRO A 199 7.71 6.32 4.41
C PRO A 199 8.70 6.30 5.58
N VAL A 200 8.19 6.08 6.79
CA VAL A 200 9.03 6.04 8.00
C VAL A 200 9.76 4.72 8.09
N TYR A 201 9.09 3.63 7.79
CA TYR A 201 9.68 2.29 7.82
C TYR A 201 10.83 2.16 6.83
N TRP A 202 10.74 2.79 5.67
CA TRP A 202 11.83 2.87 4.70
C TRP A 202 13.12 3.46 5.31
N LEU A 203 12.97 4.50 6.13
CA LEU A 203 14.10 5.15 6.82
C LEU A 203 14.62 4.34 8.00
N ILE A 204 13.74 3.66 8.73
CA ILE A 204 14.07 2.98 9.99
C ILE A 204 14.40 1.50 9.75
N GLY A 205 13.69 0.84 8.84
CA GLY A 205 13.82 -0.59 8.56
C GLY A 205 13.15 -1.49 9.61
N PRO A 206 13.38 -2.80 9.51
CA PRO A 206 12.79 -3.80 10.40
C PRO A 206 13.34 -3.69 11.83
N GLY A 207 12.70 -4.40 12.78
CA GLY A 207 13.11 -4.47 14.18
C GLY A 207 12.08 -3.90 15.16
N ALA A 208 10.84 -3.64 14.70
CA ALA A 208 9.75 -3.37 15.62
C ALA A 208 9.51 -4.57 16.53
N ARG A 209 9.29 -4.32 17.82
CA ARG A 209 9.15 -5.33 18.88
C ARG A 209 7.77 -5.34 19.49
N LYS A 210 7.29 -4.16 19.88
CA LYS A 210 5.99 -3.98 20.52
C LYS A 210 5.23 -2.83 19.92
N VAL A 211 3.92 -2.99 19.86
CA VAL A 211 3.02 -2.00 19.29
C VAL A 211 1.81 -1.83 20.20
N ALA A 212 1.39 -0.59 20.43
CA ALA A 212 0.14 -0.28 21.12
C ALA A 212 -0.65 0.78 20.32
N LEU A 213 -1.95 0.60 20.17
CA LEU A 213 -2.84 1.56 19.53
C LEU A 213 -3.84 2.11 20.57
N HIS A 214 -3.81 3.42 20.77
CA HIS A 214 -4.70 4.12 21.70
C HIS A 214 -5.62 5.09 20.97
N GLY A 215 -6.77 5.38 21.59
CA GLY A 215 -7.78 6.29 21.02
C GLY A 215 -8.67 5.66 19.95
N TRP A 216 -8.54 4.36 19.72
CA TRP A 216 -9.41 3.63 18.81
C TRP A 216 -10.78 3.43 19.44
N ASN A 217 -11.83 3.93 18.81
CA ASN A 217 -13.21 3.75 19.29
C ASN A 217 -13.99 2.70 18.50
N GLY A 218 -13.28 1.81 17.79
CA GLY A 218 -13.91 0.85 16.91
C GLY A 218 -14.63 1.56 15.76
N SER A 219 -13.99 1.79 14.64
CA SER A 219 -14.69 2.43 13.53
C SER A 219 -15.83 1.53 13.07
N LYS A 220 -17.03 1.88 13.42
CA LYS A 220 -18.24 1.36 12.80
C LYS A 220 -18.38 1.96 11.40
N GLY A 221 -17.45 1.62 10.51
CA GLY A 221 -17.39 2.18 9.18
C GLY A 221 -16.75 3.58 9.11
N TYR A 222 -16.59 4.04 7.89
CA TYR A 222 -16.07 5.37 7.59
C TYR A 222 -17.06 6.45 8.03
N ASP A 223 -16.73 7.20 9.07
CA ASP A 223 -17.44 8.42 9.46
C ASP A 223 -16.52 9.63 9.28
N PRO A 224 -16.69 10.45 8.23
CA PRO A 224 -15.86 11.61 7.99
C PRO A 224 -16.06 12.74 8.99
N THR A 225 -17.13 12.69 9.80
CA THR A 225 -17.51 13.79 10.71
C THR A 225 -17.03 13.60 12.14
N GLY A 226 -16.64 12.39 12.51
CA GLY A 226 -16.31 12.02 13.88
C GLY A 226 -15.07 11.15 14.04
N ILE A 227 -14.08 11.25 13.14
CA ILE A 227 -12.87 10.42 13.18
C ILE A 227 -12.04 10.79 14.42
N PRO A 228 -11.96 9.88 15.41
CA PRO A 228 -11.10 10.12 16.55
C PRO A 228 -9.65 10.06 16.12
N VAL A 229 -8.83 10.87 16.75
CA VAL A 229 -7.39 10.77 16.60
C VAL A 229 -6.91 9.53 17.33
N SER A 230 -6.43 8.54 16.59
CA SER A 230 -5.79 7.35 17.13
C SER A 230 -4.28 7.48 17.04
N ARG A 231 -3.57 6.84 17.95
CA ARG A 231 -2.12 6.85 17.97
C ARG A 231 -1.55 5.46 18.13
N ILE A 232 -0.72 5.07 17.16
CA ILE A 232 0.08 3.85 17.23
C ILE A 232 1.43 4.21 17.86
N HIS A 233 1.79 3.54 18.95
CA HIS A 233 3.11 3.58 19.54
C HIS A 233 3.88 2.33 19.12
N ILE A 234 5.13 2.48 18.69
CA ILE A 234 5.98 1.40 18.17
C ILE A 234 7.30 1.45 18.92
N GLU A 235 7.63 0.37 19.61
CA GLU A 235 8.94 0.14 20.24
C GLU A 235 9.76 -0.79 19.37
N TYR A 236 10.99 -0.40 19.08
CA TYR A 236 11.95 -1.20 18.33
C TYR A 236 12.97 -1.84 19.25
N GLU A 237 13.61 -2.91 18.77
CA GLU A 237 14.79 -3.48 19.42
C GLU A 237 15.93 -2.44 19.51
N PRO A 238 16.73 -2.49 20.58
CA PRO A 238 17.96 -1.72 20.66
C PRO A 238 18.88 -2.02 19.46
N ARG A 239 19.56 -1.02 18.95
CA ARG A 239 20.54 -1.16 17.88
C ARG A 239 21.95 -0.94 18.43
N GLY A 240 22.66 -2.04 18.65
CA GLY A 240 23.95 -2.02 19.35
C GLY A 240 23.78 -1.61 20.82
N ASP A 241 24.57 -0.64 21.25
CA ASP A 241 24.57 -0.08 22.61
C ASP A 241 23.57 1.08 22.81
N LYS A 242 22.76 1.40 21.80
CA LYS A 242 21.82 2.52 21.83
C LYS A 242 20.49 2.12 22.46
N PRO A 243 19.77 3.08 23.06
CA PRO A 243 18.42 2.84 23.56
C PRO A 243 17.47 2.35 22.48
N PRO A 244 16.37 1.65 22.85
CA PRO A 244 15.32 1.25 21.93
C PRO A 244 14.74 2.47 21.21
N ILE A 245 14.48 2.36 19.90
CA ILE A 245 13.84 3.40 19.13
C ILE A 245 12.37 3.47 19.52
N GLN A 246 11.87 4.68 19.76
CA GLN A 246 10.47 4.94 20.06
C GLN A 246 9.80 5.61 18.87
N GLY A 247 8.72 5.02 18.38
CA GLY A 247 7.96 5.54 17.27
C GLY A 247 6.52 5.88 17.62
N SER A 248 5.97 6.87 16.94
CA SER A 248 4.55 7.19 17.04
C SER A 248 3.98 7.57 15.68
N LEU A 249 2.90 6.90 15.29
CA LEU A 249 2.11 7.23 14.11
C LEU A 249 0.72 7.69 14.57
N THR A 250 0.36 8.91 14.26
CA THR A 250 -0.98 9.45 14.49
C THR A 250 -1.84 9.22 13.27
N LEU A 251 -3.00 8.59 13.48
CA LEU A 251 -4.05 8.39 12.49
C LEU A 251 -5.20 9.34 12.83
N GLY A 252 -5.56 10.25 11.96
CA GLY A 252 -6.67 11.14 12.26
C GLY A 252 -6.73 12.40 11.41
N GLY A 253 -7.80 13.14 11.56
CA GLY A 253 -8.07 14.33 10.78
C GLY A 253 -8.95 14.05 9.56
N ASN A 254 -9.32 15.10 8.86
CA ASN A 254 -10.08 14.95 7.62
C ASN A 254 -9.16 14.60 6.44
N GLU A 255 -9.69 14.15 5.34
CA GLU A 255 -8.99 13.74 4.11
C GLU A 255 -8.04 14.82 3.53
N ARG A 256 -8.05 16.02 4.07
CA ARG A 256 -7.21 17.16 3.63
C ARG A 256 -6.05 17.43 4.59
N ALA A 257 -5.92 16.65 5.67
CA ALA A 257 -4.77 16.78 6.57
C ALA A 257 -3.49 16.38 5.82
N SER A 258 -2.47 17.19 5.95
CA SER A 258 -1.17 16.88 5.36
C SER A 258 -0.55 15.67 6.05
N GLU A 259 -0.17 14.67 5.29
CA GLU A 259 0.64 13.58 5.79
C GLU A 259 2.07 14.07 5.99
N TRP A 260 2.66 13.76 7.11
CA TRP A 260 4.02 14.19 7.44
C TRP A 260 4.72 13.19 8.35
N TYR A 261 6.05 13.25 8.38
CA TYR A 261 6.88 12.51 9.31
C TYR A 261 8.08 13.33 9.79
N LYS A 262 8.62 12.95 10.94
CA LYS A 262 9.91 13.40 11.48
C LYS A 262 10.66 12.22 12.07
N VAL A 263 11.95 12.15 11.76
CA VAL A 263 12.88 11.15 12.30
C VAL A 263 13.99 11.90 13.03
N TYR A 264 14.27 11.49 14.25
CA TYR A 264 15.29 12.05 15.13
C TYR A 264 16.44 11.07 15.24
N TYR A 265 17.64 11.58 15.20
CA TYR A 265 18.88 10.80 15.26
C TYR A 265 19.66 11.08 16.52
N HIS A 266 20.49 10.13 16.97
CA HIS A 266 21.30 10.26 18.17
C HIS A 266 22.35 11.38 18.10
N ASP A 267 22.71 11.83 16.92
CA ASP A 267 23.60 12.98 16.69
C ASP A 267 22.89 14.34 16.67
N ASN A 268 21.64 14.39 17.13
CA ASN A 268 20.75 15.55 17.12
C ASN A 268 20.30 16.01 15.71
N THR A 269 20.59 15.28 14.66
CA THR A 269 20.02 15.53 13.34
C THR A 269 18.53 15.22 13.36
N VAL A 270 17.74 16.04 12.68
CA VAL A 270 16.30 15.81 12.48
C VAL A 270 16.01 15.87 11.01
N MET A 271 15.34 14.84 10.52
CA MET A 271 14.80 14.79 9.16
C MET A 271 13.29 14.71 9.19
N GLY A 272 12.65 15.34 8.24
CA GLY A 272 11.21 15.30 8.13
C GLY A 272 10.74 15.72 6.75
N GLY A 273 9.52 15.38 6.44
CA GLY A 273 8.89 15.73 5.17
C GLY A 273 7.38 15.70 5.25
N ILE A 274 6.77 16.27 4.24
CA ILE A 274 5.35 16.13 3.94
C ILE A 274 5.26 15.05 2.87
N THR A 275 4.49 14.00 3.13
CA THR A 275 4.37 12.84 2.22
C THR A 275 3.24 13.02 1.22
N GLN A 276 2.25 13.83 1.54
CA GLN A 276 1.15 14.14 0.65
C GLN A 276 0.95 15.64 0.55
N THR A 277 0.96 16.15 -0.65
CA THR A 277 0.80 17.58 -0.88
C THR A 277 -0.48 17.95 -1.60
N ASN A 278 -1.05 17.10 -2.44
CA ASN A 278 -2.28 17.43 -3.15
C ASN A 278 -2.78 16.28 -4.03
N TRP A 279 -3.94 15.74 -3.73
CA TRP A 279 -4.62 14.72 -4.56
C TRP A 279 -4.88 15.18 -6.01
N GLY A 280 -4.96 16.49 -6.26
CA GLY A 280 -5.11 17.04 -7.61
C GLY A 280 -3.84 16.98 -8.48
N LYS A 281 -2.70 16.54 -7.93
CA LYS A 281 -1.41 16.42 -8.63
C LYS A 281 -0.78 15.04 -8.44
N CYS A 282 -1.58 14.01 -8.28
CA CYS A 282 -1.13 12.62 -8.11
C CYS A 282 -0.13 12.18 -9.17
N GLU A 283 -0.22 12.71 -10.38
CA GLU A 283 0.68 12.42 -11.49
C GLU A 283 2.14 12.71 -11.14
N LEU A 284 2.42 13.81 -10.46
CA LEU A 284 3.78 14.15 -10.03
C LEU A 284 4.18 13.41 -8.75
N THR A 285 3.24 13.22 -7.83
CA THR A 285 3.48 12.59 -6.53
C THR A 285 3.75 11.09 -6.67
N CYS A 286 3.06 10.42 -7.58
CA CYS A 286 3.20 8.98 -7.80
C CYS A 286 4.35 8.61 -8.75
N ARG A 287 5.06 9.56 -9.34
CA ARG A 287 6.08 9.30 -10.35
C ARG A 287 7.13 8.30 -9.88
N ASP A 288 7.78 8.60 -8.77
CA ASP A 288 8.90 7.80 -8.28
C ASP A 288 8.44 6.40 -7.88
N PHE A 289 7.23 6.30 -7.35
CA PHE A 289 6.59 5.03 -7.04
C PHE A 289 6.31 4.18 -8.28
N ILE A 290 5.82 4.79 -9.34
CA ILE A 290 5.62 4.10 -10.63
C ILE A 290 6.97 3.68 -11.25
N MET A 291 8.01 4.49 -11.07
CA MET A 291 9.36 4.13 -11.52
C MET A 291 9.93 2.94 -10.74
N ASP A 292 9.60 2.80 -9.46
CA ASP A 292 9.96 1.62 -8.66
C ASP A 292 9.26 0.38 -9.14
N ILE A 293 7.96 0.46 -9.35
CA ILE A 293 7.17 -0.64 -9.91
C ILE A 293 7.78 -1.07 -11.26
N GLN A 294 8.07 -0.11 -12.13
CA GLN A 294 8.70 -0.38 -13.42
C GLN A 294 10.07 -1.06 -13.26
N GLN A 295 10.89 -0.59 -12.33
CA GLN A 295 12.20 -1.18 -12.07
C GLN A 295 12.09 -2.65 -11.65
N VAL A 296 11.15 -2.96 -10.77
CA VAL A 296 10.86 -4.36 -10.37
C VAL A 296 10.38 -5.18 -11.56
N PHE A 297 9.47 -4.65 -12.37
CA PHE A 297 8.93 -5.36 -13.54
C PHE A 297 9.98 -5.62 -14.62
N ILE A 298 10.92 -4.69 -14.84
CA ILE A 298 12.02 -4.86 -15.81
C ILE A 298 13.06 -5.87 -15.30
N THR A 299 13.42 -5.78 -14.04
CA THR A 299 14.56 -6.55 -13.50
C THR A 299 14.15 -7.87 -12.88
N ASN A 300 12.89 -8.06 -12.57
CA ASN A 300 12.36 -9.13 -11.74
C ASN A 300 13.14 -9.29 -10.43
N LYS A 301 13.50 -8.15 -9.81
CA LYS A 301 14.22 -8.11 -8.53
C LYS A 301 13.44 -7.26 -7.54
N PRO A 302 13.20 -7.76 -6.32
CA PRO A 302 12.51 -6.98 -5.29
C PRO A 302 13.39 -5.80 -4.83
N ILE A 303 12.75 -4.68 -4.49
CA ILE A 303 13.39 -3.52 -3.87
C ILE A 303 13.45 -3.70 -2.34
N GLU A 304 12.41 -4.28 -1.77
CA GLU A 304 12.32 -4.56 -0.34
C GLU A 304 12.68 -6.01 -0.06
N THR A 305 13.29 -6.25 1.09
CA THR A 305 13.54 -7.61 1.56
C THR A 305 12.26 -8.24 2.13
N ARG A 306 12.24 -9.58 2.20
CA ARG A 306 11.17 -10.32 2.91
C ARG A 306 10.96 -9.79 4.34
N ALA A 307 12.05 -9.49 5.05
CA ALA A 307 12.00 -8.95 6.40
C ALA A 307 11.35 -7.57 6.46
N ASP A 308 11.60 -6.70 5.49
CA ASP A 308 10.96 -5.39 5.39
C ASP A 308 9.44 -5.54 5.21
N ILE A 309 9.02 -6.37 4.26
CA ILE A 309 7.60 -6.58 3.95
C ILE A 309 6.84 -7.17 5.16
N LEU A 310 7.37 -8.27 5.73
CA LEU A 310 6.75 -8.91 6.90
C LEU A 310 6.78 -8.00 8.13
N GLY A 311 7.85 -7.26 8.35
CA GLY A 311 7.98 -6.36 9.48
C GLY A 311 6.94 -5.24 9.46
N LYS A 312 6.70 -4.61 8.32
CA LYS A 312 5.64 -3.61 8.17
C LYS A 312 4.27 -4.21 8.45
N LEU A 313 3.98 -5.36 7.85
CA LEU A 313 2.69 -6.03 8.03
C LEU A 313 2.44 -6.41 9.49
N ARG A 314 3.44 -6.96 10.19
CA ARG A 314 3.33 -7.31 11.62
C ARG A 314 3.03 -6.11 12.49
N VAL A 315 3.65 -4.95 12.22
CA VAL A 315 3.35 -3.70 12.94
C VAL A 315 1.89 -3.31 12.77
N LEU A 316 1.37 -3.34 11.54
CA LEU A 316 -0.04 -3.01 11.27
C LEU A 316 -0.99 -3.98 11.97
N ILE A 317 -0.74 -5.28 11.88
CA ILE A 317 -1.59 -6.30 12.53
C ILE A 317 -1.52 -6.17 14.05
N ALA A 318 -0.33 -5.97 14.63
CA ALA A 318 -0.16 -5.78 16.07
C ALA A 318 -0.91 -4.55 16.59
N ALA A 319 -0.88 -3.45 15.85
CA ALA A 319 -1.63 -2.25 16.20
C ALA A 319 -3.15 -2.51 16.16
N TYR A 320 -3.64 -3.19 15.14
CA TYR A 320 -5.05 -3.52 15.06
C TYR A 320 -5.49 -4.51 16.17
N LYS A 321 -4.64 -5.51 16.47
CA LYS A 321 -4.87 -6.43 17.59
C LYS A 321 -4.90 -5.67 18.93
N SER A 322 -3.95 -4.76 19.15
CA SER A 322 -3.92 -3.89 20.33
C SER A 322 -5.22 -3.10 20.49
N ALA A 323 -5.72 -2.53 19.38
CA ALA A 323 -6.99 -1.80 19.39
C ALA A 323 -8.19 -2.63 19.89
N ASN A 324 -8.23 -3.91 19.51
CA ASN A 324 -9.29 -4.83 19.94
C ASN A 324 -9.05 -5.45 21.32
N GLU A 325 -7.93 -5.14 21.95
CA GLU A 325 -7.54 -5.60 23.29
C GLU A 325 -7.25 -4.39 24.21
N ASP A 326 -8.13 -3.42 24.19
CA ASP A 326 -8.14 -2.22 25.06
C ASP A 326 -6.82 -1.41 25.02
N GLY A 327 -6.10 -1.43 23.90
CA GLY A 327 -4.87 -0.68 23.71
C GLY A 327 -3.65 -1.27 24.41
N ARG A 328 -3.70 -2.53 24.85
CA ARG A 328 -2.51 -3.16 25.44
C ARG A 328 -1.36 -3.22 24.44
N SER A 329 -0.13 -3.23 24.96
CA SER A 329 1.05 -3.46 24.14
C SER A 329 1.08 -4.91 23.63
N VAL A 330 1.19 -5.08 22.33
CA VAL A 330 1.21 -6.35 21.59
C VAL A 330 2.60 -6.56 21.01
N SER A 331 3.20 -7.74 21.23
CA SER A 331 4.44 -8.12 20.54
C SER A 331 4.14 -8.36 19.06
N VAL A 332 5.05 -7.95 18.18
CA VAL A 332 4.91 -8.25 16.74
C VAL A 332 5.02 -9.74 16.43
N ASP A 333 5.57 -10.54 17.37
CA ASP A 333 5.67 -11.99 17.24
C ASP A 333 4.40 -12.73 17.71
N GLU A 334 3.53 -12.07 18.49
CA GLU A 334 2.28 -12.68 18.96
C GLU A 334 1.09 -12.46 18.02
N VAL A 335 1.32 -11.86 16.85
CA VAL A 335 0.22 -11.60 15.90
C VAL A 335 -0.34 -12.87 15.27
N GLY A 336 0.49 -13.93 15.16
CA GLY A 336 0.05 -15.25 14.67
C GLY A 336 -0.74 -15.17 13.36
N ASP A 337 -1.93 -15.74 13.37
CA ASP A 337 -2.90 -15.75 12.27
C ASP A 337 -3.93 -14.60 12.37
N TYR A 338 -3.73 -13.64 13.28
CA TYR A 338 -4.62 -12.51 13.45
C TYR A 338 -4.78 -11.73 12.13
N ARG A 339 -6.00 -11.30 11.82
CA ARG A 339 -6.33 -10.64 10.55
C ARG A 339 -6.75 -9.20 10.79
N MET A 340 -6.29 -8.31 9.92
CA MET A 340 -6.84 -6.96 9.83
C MET A 340 -8.22 -6.99 9.16
N PRO A 341 -9.04 -5.93 9.35
CA PRO A 341 -10.33 -5.83 8.69
C PRO A 341 -10.15 -5.72 7.17
N THR A 342 -11.07 -6.31 6.44
CA THR A 342 -11.11 -6.19 4.99
C THR A 342 -11.91 -4.96 4.57
N VAL A 343 -11.58 -4.39 3.41
CA VAL A 343 -12.32 -3.27 2.82
C VAL A 343 -13.56 -3.73 2.06
N ARG A 344 -13.70 -5.05 1.86
CA ARG A 344 -14.86 -5.61 1.17
C ARG A 344 -16.13 -5.39 1.96
N ILE A 345 -17.01 -4.63 1.39
CA ILE A 345 -18.28 -4.18 1.98
C ILE A 345 -19.23 -5.34 2.31
N GLU A 346 -19.07 -6.49 1.67
CA GLU A 346 -19.83 -7.69 1.99
C GLU A 346 -19.77 -8.07 3.49
N LYS A 347 -18.72 -7.65 4.19
CA LYS A 347 -18.52 -7.93 5.63
C LYS A 347 -18.74 -6.74 6.56
N TRP A 348 -19.10 -5.58 6.06
CA TRP A 348 -19.35 -4.41 6.93
C TRP A 348 -20.52 -4.63 7.87
N ASN A 349 -21.49 -5.47 7.49
CA ASN A 349 -22.62 -5.87 8.34
C ASN A 349 -22.23 -6.94 9.38
N GLU A 350 -21.05 -7.56 9.26
CA GLU A 350 -20.57 -8.60 10.16
C GLU A 350 -19.54 -8.08 11.18
N ILE A 351 -19.12 -6.81 11.08
CA ILE A 351 -18.22 -6.22 12.08
C ILE A 351 -19.00 -6.03 13.37
N PRO A 352 -18.63 -6.74 14.46
CA PRO A 352 -19.30 -6.56 15.75
C PRO A 352 -19.23 -5.09 16.18
N GLY A 353 -20.38 -4.58 16.58
CA GLY A 353 -20.50 -3.20 17.04
C GLY A 353 -19.84 -2.92 18.38
#